data_88a43dda943b2ed01395ded226ebd5b2
#
_entry.id   88a43dda943b2ed01395ded226ebd5b2
#
_cell.length_a   1.000
_cell.length_b   1.000
_cell.length_c   1.000
_cell.angle_alpha   90.00
_cell.angle_beta   90.00
_cell.angle_gamma   90.00
#
_symmetry.space_group_name_H-M   'P 1'
#
loop_
_entity.id
_entity.type
_entity.pdbx_description
1 polymer ?
#
loop_
_entity_poly.entity_id
_entity_poly.type
_entity_poly.pdbx_seq_one_letter_code
_entity_poly.pdbx_strand_id
1 'polypeptide(L)'
;AALANMNLIGVPHAVELISGIGVGFNCFTGKQMTNALAANPTIQNLGTNSQSFFKICYSAEDFNNTVTNSLGVSAQISLKKASNDSSSGSDSSSGSDSGSGSGSSSDSSSTFSDPSVSSTLSLSNALSINDTSVSVIVYARVENIHQALSQCQLNSSITVPTTPSECLNFYQQYGDSFVSELTEGAEYVAVFVFSCQTKEDQRSLQAALTAQVTVNVCDHISPTLGANLTAGITETLNNTTVRCQIYQSLVGSNASLPTFSSVSQFVANIVSTAQNLNANTPVVFDFAVTGYETLFGSSLSASFINIANNRQIYLDCIAPTLTSLGHLASKYQWITTAYQAYKYSGDTTF
;
A
#
# COMPACT_ATOMS: atom_id res chain seq x y z
N ALA A 1 -4.22 -31.89 2.98
CA ALA A 1 -3.68 -31.33 1.70
C ALA A 1 -3.63 -29.81 1.72
N ALA A 2 -4.72 -29.10 2.15
CA ALA A 2 -4.76 -27.62 2.17
C ALA A 2 -3.67 -27.01 3.07
N LEU A 3 -3.36 -27.61 4.21
CA LEU A 3 -2.36 -27.11 5.17
C LEU A 3 -0.93 -27.06 4.62
N ALA A 4 -0.56 -28.01 3.77
CA ALA A 4 0.78 -28.07 3.18
C ALA A 4 1.02 -26.99 2.10
N ASN A 5 -0.06 -26.36 1.62
CA ASN A 5 -0.02 -25.39 0.54
C ASN A 5 -0.28 -23.94 1.00
N MET A 6 -0.43 -23.71 2.31
CA MET A 6 -0.64 -22.38 2.89
C MET A 6 0.65 -21.82 3.46
N ASN A 7 0.92 -20.57 3.14
CA ASN A 7 1.98 -19.77 3.76
C ASN A 7 1.36 -18.51 4.38
N LEU A 8 1.55 -18.36 5.69
CA LEU A 8 1.02 -17.22 6.45
C LEU A 8 2.11 -16.19 6.69
N ILE A 9 1.86 -14.96 6.29
CA ILE A 9 2.76 -13.83 6.47
C ILE A 9 1.97 -12.67 7.07
N GLY A 10 2.49 -12.06 8.12
CA GLY A 10 1.81 -10.96 8.78
C GLY A 10 2.77 -9.96 9.44
N VAL A 11 2.38 -8.68 9.46
CA VAL A 11 3.09 -7.60 10.16
C VAL A 11 2.13 -6.87 11.08
N PRO A 12 2.34 -6.91 12.41
CA PRO A 12 1.44 -6.28 13.38
C PRO A 12 1.78 -4.81 13.67
N HIS A 13 2.81 -4.23 13.06
CA HIS A 13 3.31 -2.89 13.41
C HIS A 13 3.08 -1.88 12.30
N ALA A 14 2.63 -0.67 12.70
CA ALA A 14 2.49 0.48 11.83
C ALA A 14 3.86 1.00 11.34
N VAL A 15 3.85 1.59 10.14
CA VAL A 15 4.98 2.36 9.60
C VAL A 15 4.56 3.83 9.60
N GLU A 16 5.24 4.64 10.41
CA GLU A 16 5.02 6.08 10.43
C GLU A 16 5.68 6.72 9.20
N LEU A 17 4.87 7.35 8.36
CA LEU A 17 5.32 8.09 7.19
C LEU A 17 5.37 9.60 7.44
N ILE A 18 4.40 10.11 8.18
CA ILE A 18 4.16 11.52 8.44
C ILE A 18 3.89 11.70 9.93
N SER A 19 4.56 12.67 10.56
CA SER A 19 4.42 12.92 11.99
C SER A 19 3.21 13.77 12.37
N GLY A 20 2.55 14.41 11.41
CA GLY A 20 1.37 15.22 11.67
C GLY A 20 1.03 16.21 10.57
N ILE A 21 -0.09 16.92 10.75
CA ILE A 21 -0.56 17.96 9.84
C ILE A 21 0.37 19.18 9.89
N GLY A 22 0.59 19.84 8.76
CA GLY A 22 1.43 21.04 8.63
C GLY A 22 2.91 20.77 8.41
N VAL A 23 3.40 19.55 8.55
CA VAL A 23 4.80 19.24 8.27
C VAL A 23 5.14 19.44 6.81
N GLY A 24 6.39 19.86 6.54
CA GLY A 24 6.89 20.00 5.17
C GLY A 24 6.96 18.64 4.47
N PHE A 25 6.82 18.67 3.16
CA PHE A 25 6.83 17.47 2.34
C PHE A 25 7.54 17.71 1.00
N ASN A 26 8.31 16.75 0.55
CA ASN A 26 8.94 16.77 -0.76
C ASN A 26 8.26 15.74 -1.65
N CYS A 27 7.45 16.21 -2.61
CA CYS A 27 6.68 15.35 -3.51
C CYS A 27 7.53 14.48 -4.43
N PHE A 28 8.74 14.93 -4.78
CA PHE A 28 9.64 14.16 -5.67
C PHE A 28 10.30 12.98 -4.95
N THR A 29 10.59 13.14 -3.66
CA THR A 29 11.27 12.11 -2.86
C THR A 29 10.33 11.35 -1.94
N GLY A 30 9.10 11.85 -1.74
CA GLY A 30 8.13 11.29 -0.79
C GLY A 30 8.57 11.38 0.67
N LYS A 31 9.43 12.33 1.00
CA LYS A 31 9.98 12.48 2.34
C LYS A 31 9.33 13.64 3.08
N GLN A 32 9.07 13.41 4.36
CA GLN A 32 8.73 14.47 5.29
C GLN A 32 9.92 15.40 5.48
N MET A 33 9.62 16.69 5.55
CA MET A 33 10.58 17.78 5.72
C MET A 33 10.27 18.59 6.99
N THR A 34 11.07 19.60 7.27
CA THR A 34 10.85 20.50 8.41
C THR A 34 9.54 21.28 8.24
N ASN A 35 8.83 21.55 9.33
CA ASN A 35 7.63 22.39 9.31
C ASN A 35 8.01 23.86 9.08
N ALA A 36 7.42 24.50 8.08
CA ALA A 36 7.57 25.93 7.78
C ALA A 36 6.38 26.79 8.17
N LEU A 37 5.29 26.19 8.66
CA LEU A 37 4.08 26.92 9.03
C LEU A 37 4.22 27.58 10.41
N ALA A 38 3.46 28.65 10.60
CA ALA A 38 3.30 29.29 11.90
C ALA A 38 2.68 28.33 12.93
N ALA A 39 2.99 28.53 14.18
CA ALA A 39 2.37 27.78 15.27
C ALA A 39 0.85 28.01 15.30
N ASN A 40 0.10 26.97 15.68
CA ASN A 40 -1.34 26.99 15.83
C ASN A 40 -2.13 27.35 14.54
N PRO A 41 -1.92 26.60 13.44
CA PRO A 41 -2.78 26.74 12.28
C PRO A 41 -4.22 26.37 12.64
N THR A 42 -5.20 26.91 11.91
CA THR A 42 -6.60 26.52 12.11
C THR A 42 -6.85 25.15 11.48
N ILE A 43 -7.23 24.19 12.31
CA ILE A 43 -7.51 22.82 11.88
C ILE A 43 -9.03 22.60 11.93
N GLN A 44 -9.58 22.07 10.84
CA GLN A 44 -10.96 21.63 10.74
C GLN A 44 -11.02 20.11 10.87
N ASN A 45 -11.89 19.61 11.73
CA ASN A 45 -12.20 18.18 11.80
C ASN A 45 -13.29 17.84 10.78
N LEU A 46 -13.03 16.85 9.92
CA LEU A 46 -13.92 16.45 8.83
C LEU A 46 -14.82 15.27 9.18
N GLY A 47 -14.70 14.72 10.38
CA GLY A 47 -15.52 13.61 10.86
C GLY A 47 -14.78 12.29 10.95
N THR A 48 -15.55 11.23 11.20
CA THR A 48 -15.07 9.85 11.31
C THR A 48 -15.79 8.97 10.31
N ASN A 49 -15.15 7.91 9.87
CA ASN A 49 -15.73 6.96 8.94
C ASN A 49 -15.28 5.53 9.27
N SER A 50 -16.04 4.54 8.84
CA SER A 50 -15.63 3.15 8.87
C SER A 50 -16.13 2.42 7.64
N GLN A 51 -15.32 1.54 7.10
CA GLN A 51 -15.69 0.69 5.99
C GLN A 51 -15.07 -0.70 6.12
N SER A 52 -15.72 -1.70 5.58
CA SER A 52 -15.16 -3.01 5.41
C SER A 52 -15.72 -3.64 4.15
N PHE A 53 -14.90 -4.35 3.41
CA PHE A 53 -15.32 -5.05 2.21
C PHE A 53 -14.46 -6.29 1.96
N PHE A 54 -14.90 -7.12 1.05
CA PHE A 54 -14.02 -8.09 0.42
C PHE A 54 -14.11 -7.94 -1.11
N LYS A 55 -13.04 -8.30 -1.78
CA LYS A 55 -13.00 -8.31 -3.24
C LYS A 55 -12.20 -9.48 -3.77
N ILE A 56 -12.71 -10.14 -4.80
CA ILE A 56 -12.00 -11.16 -5.56
C ILE A 56 -11.38 -10.45 -6.76
N CYS A 57 -10.06 -10.53 -6.89
CA CYS A 57 -9.29 -9.95 -7.99
C CYS A 57 -8.76 -11.06 -8.89
N TYR A 58 -8.87 -10.87 -10.20
CA TYR A 58 -8.59 -11.89 -11.21
C TYR A 58 -7.36 -11.59 -12.05
N SER A 59 -6.66 -10.49 -11.75
CA SER A 59 -5.42 -10.10 -12.41
C SER A 59 -4.59 -9.22 -11.49
N ALA A 60 -3.32 -9.05 -11.81
CA ALA A 60 -2.45 -8.10 -11.12
C ALA A 60 -2.97 -6.65 -11.25
N GLU A 61 -3.51 -6.30 -12.41
CA GLU A 61 -4.10 -4.97 -12.65
C GLU A 61 -5.32 -4.71 -11.77
N ASP A 62 -6.25 -5.67 -11.69
CA ASP A 62 -7.44 -5.56 -10.83
C ASP A 62 -7.06 -5.46 -9.35
N PHE A 63 -6.07 -6.26 -8.90
CA PHE A 63 -5.51 -6.16 -7.56
C PHE A 63 -4.91 -4.77 -7.30
N ASN A 64 -4.04 -4.28 -8.18
CA ASN A 64 -3.40 -2.98 -8.03
C ASN A 64 -4.40 -1.83 -8.00
N ASN A 65 -5.40 -1.86 -8.86
CA ASN A 65 -6.47 -0.84 -8.88
C ASN A 65 -7.26 -0.85 -7.57
N THR A 66 -7.58 -2.04 -7.05
CA THR A 66 -8.30 -2.17 -5.77
C THR A 66 -7.46 -1.63 -4.61
N VAL A 67 -6.19 -2.01 -4.55
CA VAL A 67 -5.28 -1.56 -3.49
C VAL A 67 -5.07 -0.05 -3.53
N THR A 68 -4.81 0.52 -4.72
CA THR A 68 -4.60 1.97 -4.90
C THR A 68 -5.81 2.78 -4.43
N ASN A 69 -7.01 2.29 -4.72
CA ASN A 69 -8.25 3.02 -4.42
C ASN A 69 -8.76 2.80 -3.00
N SER A 70 -8.26 1.80 -2.28
CA SER A 70 -8.89 1.35 -1.04
C SER A 70 -7.96 1.28 0.16
N LEU A 71 -6.69 0.89 -0.02
CA LEU A 71 -5.75 0.74 1.09
C LEU A 71 -4.97 2.03 1.34
N GLY A 72 -4.80 2.38 2.61
CA GLY A 72 -3.90 3.44 3.03
C GLY A 72 -2.42 3.07 2.85
N VAL A 73 -1.57 4.09 2.76
CA VAL A 73 -0.14 3.93 2.49
C VAL A 73 0.57 3.08 3.55
N SER A 74 0.24 3.27 4.82
CA SER A 74 0.84 2.48 5.92
C SER A 74 0.54 0.99 5.80
N ALA A 75 -0.69 0.62 5.45
CA ALA A 75 -1.08 -0.78 5.24
C ALA A 75 -0.36 -1.39 4.03
N GLN A 76 -0.24 -0.65 2.93
CA GLN A 76 0.49 -1.09 1.74
C GLN A 76 1.97 -1.35 2.04
N ILE A 77 2.64 -0.44 2.75
CA ILE A 77 4.05 -0.58 3.14
C ILE A 77 4.24 -1.77 4.08
N SER A 78 3.33 -1.95 5.04
CA SER A 78 3.38 -3.08 5.98
C SER A 78 3.22 -4.43 5.28
N LEU A 79 2.31 -4.54 4.31
CA LEU A 79 2.15 -5.75 3.49
C LEU A 79 3.41 -6.04 2.66
N LYS A 80 4.00 -5.03 2.05
CA LYS A 80 5.24 -5.17 1.30
C LYS A 80 6.39 -5.66 2.18
N LYS A 81 6.52 -5.12 3.38
CA LYS A 81 7.52 -5.55 4.35
C LYS A 81 7.33 -7.02 4.75
N ALA A 82 6.08 -7.43 5.04
CA ALA A 82 5.76 -8.80 5.38
C ALA A 82 6.17 -9.79 4.28
N SER A 83 5.95 -9.45 3.02
CA SER A 83 6.31 -10.31 1.89
C SER A 83 7.82 -10.43 1.68
N ASN A 84 8.58 -9.35 1.91
CA ASN A 84 10.03 -9.35 1.76
C ASN A 84 10.71 -10.17 2.88
N ASP A 85 10.23 -10.06 4.12
CA ASP A 85 10.77 -10.82 5.26
C ASP A 85 10.59 -12.34 5.07
N SER A 86 9.56 -12.78 4.35
CA SER A 86 9.33 -14.20 4.08
C SER A 86 10.22 -14.79 2.98
N SER A 87 10.71 -13.97 2.05
CA SER A 87 11.58 -14.41 0.97
C SER A 87 13.04 -14.62 1.42
N SER A 88 13.46 -14.03 2.54
CA SER A 88 14.81 -14.16 3.09
C SER A 88 15.03 -15.40 3.98
N GLY A 89 14.00 -16.22 4.19
CA GLY A 89 14.03 -17.37 5.10
C GLY A 89 14.46 -18.72 4.48
N SER A 90 14.90 -18.79 3.23
CA SER A 90 15.20 -20.06 2.57
C SER A 90 16.63 -20.26 2.03
N ASP A 91 17.61 -19.47 2.48
CA ASP A 91 19.02 -19.74 2.18
C ASP A 91 19.86 -19.79 3.47
N SER A 92 19.77 -20.93 4.17
CA SER A 92 20.77 -21.34 5.13
C SER A 92 21.77 -22.26 4.44
N SER A 93 22.71 -21.73 3.68
CA SER A 93 23.97 -22.41 3.38
C SER A 93 25.07 -21.78 4.21
N SER A 94 25.57 -22.57 5.16
CA SER A 94 26.76 -22.32 5.95
C SER A 94 27.98 -22.05 5.07
N GLY A 95 28.44 -20.81 5.09
CA GLY A 95 29.71 -20.39 4.55
C GLY A 95 30.30 -19.36 5.50
N SER A 96 31.21 -19.83 6.37
CA SER A 96 32.05 -18.95 7.17
C SER A 96 33.05 -18.24 6.27
N ASP A 97 32.91 -16.92 6.10
CA ASP A 97 34.00 -16.11 5.64
C ASP A 97 33.98 -14.75 6.38
N SER A 98 35.06 -14.54 7.13
CA SER A 98 35.33 -13.36 7.89
C SER A 98 35.93 -12.28 6.98
N GLY A 99 35.10 -11.31 6.62
CA GLY A 99 35.50 -10.11 5.87
C GLY A 99 34.92 -8.86 6.50
N SER A 100 35.72 -8.11 7.26
CA SER A 100 35.35 -6.77 7.71
C SER A 100 35.30 -5.83 6.50
N GLY A 101 34.10 -5.50 6.04
CA GLY A 101 33.84 -4.47 5.06
C GLY A 101 32.85 -3.49 5.63
N SER A 102 33.28 -2.25 5.91
CA SER A 102 32.38 -1.13 6.16
C SER A 102 31.56 -0.85 4.91
N GLY A 103 30.43 -1.50 4.78
CA GLY A 103 29.47 -1.25 3.74
C GLY A 103 28.57 -0.09 4.13
N SER A 104 28.78 1.07 3.52
CA SER A 104 27.80 2.13 3.47
C SER A 104 26.51 1.54 2.91
N SER A 105 25.48 1.49 3.74
CA SER A 105 24.13 1.20 3.29
C SER A 105 23.75 2.24 2.23
N SER A 106 23.81 1.85 0.97
CA SER A 106 23.19 2.59 -0.10
C SER A 106 21.68 2.50 0.12
N ASP A 107 21.13 3.50 0.81
CA ASP A 107 19.72 3.83 0.73
C ASP A 107 19.38 3.96 -0.74
N SER A 108 18.80 2.93 -1.32
CA SER A 108 18.13 3.03 -2.59
C SER A 108 16.94 3.95 -2.36
N SER A 109 17.14 5.24 -2.58
CA SER A 109 16.10 6.26 -2.53
C SER A 109 15.07 5.91 -3.59
N SER A 110 14.03 5.19 -3.19
CA SER A 110 12.84 5.04 -4.02
C SER A 110 12.26 6.43 -4.20
N THR A 111 12.32 6.93 -5.41
CA THR A 111 11.65 8.17 -5.82
C THR A 111 10.15 7.98 -5.65
N PHE A 112 9.58 8.61 -4.66
CA PHE A 112 8.14 8.62 -4.43
C PHE A 112 7.50 9.68 -5.32
N SER A 113 6.70 9.22 -6.23
CA SER A 113 5.60 10.01 -6.76
C SER A 113 4.44 9.91 -5.78
N ASP A 114 3.31 10.00 -5.91
CA ASP A 114 2.25 9.66 -4.97
C ASP A 114 2.67 8.42 -4.15
N PRO A 115 2.74 8.47 -2.82
CA PRO A 115 3.13 7.33 -1.99
C PRO A 115 2.27 6.09 -2.26
N SER A 116 0.98 6.26 -2.58
CA SER A 116 0.08 5.17 -2.91
C SER A 116 0.49 4.44 -4.19
N VAL A 117 0.90 5.17 -5.21
CA VAL A 117 1.18 4.62 -6.54
C VAL A 117 2.46 3.78 -6.57
N SER A 118 3.56 4.28 -6.01
CA SER A 118 4.83 3.52 -6.04
C SER A 118 4.80 2.31 -5.11
N SER A 119 4.09 2.38 -3.98
CA SER A 119 3.93 1.24 -3.08
C SER A 119 3.08 0.13 -3.69
N THR A 120 2.02 0.47 -4.42
CA THR A 120 1.14 -0.51 -5.06
C THR A 120 1.85 -1.36 -6.11
N LEU A 121 2.66 -0.75 -6.98
CA LEU A 121 3.41 -1.48 -7.99
C LEU A 121 4.36 -2.53 -7.40
N SER A 122 5.03 -2.16 -6.34
CA SER A 122 5.96 -3.07 -5.68
C SER A 122 5.23 -4.12 -4.82
N LEU A 123 3.99 -3.85 -4.40
CA LEU A 123 3.22 -4.76 -3.59
C LEU A 123 2.78 -6.01 -4.35
N SER A 124 2.19 -5.87 -5.53
CA SER A 124 1.78 -7.04 -6.33
C SER A 124 2.96 -7.93 -6.69
N ASN A 125 4.13 -7.35 -6.99
CA ASN A 125 5.36 -8.11 -7.21
C ASN A 125 5.83 -8.83 -5.94
N ALA A 126 5.84 -8.14 -4.82
CA ALA A 126 6.21 -8.72 -3.52
C ALA A 126 5.27 -9.87 -3.13
N LEU A 127 3.97 -9.74 -3.36
CA LEU A 127 2.97 -10.78 -3.13
C LEU A 127 2.95 -11.87 -4.23
N SER A 128 3.80 -11.76 -5.25
CA SER A 128 3.86 -12.70 -6.39
C SER A 128 2.53 -12.82 -7.15
N ILE A 129 1.77 -11.74 -7.21
CA ILE A 129 0.50 -11.68 -7.95
C ILE A 129 0.80 -11.47 -9.43
N ASN A 130 0.23 -12.30 -10.27
CA ASN A 130 0.41 -12.30 -11.72
C ASN A 130 -0.92 -12.50 -12.46
N ASP A 131 -0.88 -12.60 -13.78
CA ASP A 131 -2.09 -12.72 -14.62
C ASP A 131 -2.82 -14.08 -14.50
N THR A 132 -2.24 -15.08 -13.82
CA THR A 132 -2.89 -16.36 -13.51
C THR A 132 -3.25 -16.49 -12.02
N SER A 133 -2.93 -15.52 -11.20
CA SER A 133 -3.33 -15.52 -9.79
C SER A 133 -4.81 -15.16 -9.64
N VAL A 134 -5.43 -15.73 -8.61
CA VAL A 134 -6.68 -15.23 -8.03
C VAL A 134 -6.36 -14.73 -6.65
N SER A 135 -6.75 -13.52 -6.32
CA SER A 135 -6.57 -12.98 -4.97
C SER A 135 -7.91 -12.58 -4.36
N VAL A 136 -8.04 -12.83 -3.06
CA VAL A 136 -9.20 -12.40 -2.27
C VAL A 136 -8.70 -11.42 -1.22
N ILE A 137 -9.19 -10.20 -1.26
CA ILE A 137 -8.88 -9.16 -0.29
C ILE A 137 -10.02 -9.09 0.72
N VAL A 138 -9.70 -9.21 2.01
CA VAL A 138 -10.59 -8.87 3.13
C VAL A 138 -10.02 -7.62 3.77
N TYR A 139 -10.81 -6.57 3.84
CA TYR A 139 -10.36 -5.24 4.22
C TYR A 139 -11.29 -4.59 5.23
N ALA A 140 -10.74 -3.89 6.19
CA ALA A 140 -11.46 -2.98 7.07
C ALA A 140 -10.64 -1.74 7.37
N ARG A 141 -11.32 -0.61 7.53
CA ARG A 141 -10.75 0.69 7.84
C ARG A 141 -11.64 1.42 8.84
N VAL A 142 -11.04 1.98 9.85
CA VAL A 142 -11.69 2.86 10.82
C VAL A 142 -10.92 4.18 10.86
N GLU A 143 -11.56 5.25 10.41
CA GLU A 143 -11.05 6.61 10.47
C GLU A 143 -11.59 7.29 11.73
N ASN A 144 -10.74 7.52 12.71
CA ASN A 144 -11.15 8.22 13.93
C ASN A 144 -10.64 9.65 14.00
N ILE A 145 -9.70 10.04 13.16
CA ILE A 145 -9.20 11.40 12.99
C ILE A 145 -9.14 11.72 11.51
N HIS A 146 -9.86 12.75 11.08
CA HIS A 146 -9.77 13.30 9.74
C HIS A 146 -9.72 14.82 9.87
N GLN A 147 -8.59 15.42 9.55
CA GLN A 147 -8.28 16.83 9.77
C GLN A 147 -7.80 17.49 8.49
N ALA A 148 -8.18 18.74 8.29
CA ALA A 148 -7.67 19.59 7.23
C ALA A 148 -7.27 20.96 7.77
N LEU A 149 -6.24 21.58 7.19
CA LEU A 149 -5.88 22.97 7.45
C LEU A 149 -6.87 23.88 6.74
N SER A 150 -7.63 24.66 7.50
CA SER A 150 -8.55 25.65 6.94
C SER A 150 -7.90 27.02 6.80
N GLN A 151 -6.94 27.36 7.66
CA GLN A 151 -6.12 28.56 7.59
C GLN A 151 -4.72 28.28 8.10
N CYS A 152 -3.73 28.62 7.33
CA CYS A 152 -2.32 28.51 7.71
C CYS A 152 -1.53 29.67 7.07
N GLN A 153 -0.40 29.98 7.69
CA GLN A 153 0.52 31.00 7.23
C GLN A 153 1.95 30.49 7.40
N LEU A 154 2.87 31.04 6.62
CA LEU A 154 4.28 30.80 6.82
C LEU A 154 4.71 31.35 8.19
N ASN A 155 5.62 30.64 8.86
CA ASN A 155 6.21 31.12 10.12
C ASN A 155 6.91 32.47 9.85
N SER A 156 6.66 33.47 10.68
CA SER A 156 7.19 34.83 10.53
C SER A 156 8.73 34.92 10.58
N SER A 157 9.39 33.92 11.10
CA SER A 157 10.86 33.80 11.10
C SER A 157 11.40 33.29 9.74
N ILE A 158 10.56 32.80 8.85
CA ILE A 158 10.95 32.26 7.55
C ILE A 158 10.65 33.32 6.50
N THR A 159 11.68 33.74 5.78
CA THR A 159 11.54 34.69 4.67
C THR A 159 11.08 33.95 3.43
N VAL A 160 10.07 34.53 2.72
CA VAL A 160 9.63 34.01 1.43
C VAL A 160 10.81 34.07 0.44
N PRO A 161 11.17 32.93 -0.20
CA PRO A 161 12.34 32.88 -1.06
C PRO A 161 12.07 33.63 -2.38
N THR A 162 12.94 34.54 -2.76
CA THR A 162 12.79 35.38 -3.97
C THR A 162 13.86 35.11 -5.03
N THR A 163 15.04 34.67 -4.61
CA THR A 163 16.15 34.33 -5.52
C THR A 163 16.23 32.81 -5.75
N PRO A 164 16.85 32.35 -6.86
CA PRO A 164 17.03 30.93 -7.12
C PRO A 164 17.74 30.17 -5.97
N SER A 165 18.74 30.79 -5.36
CA SER A 165 19.48 30.20 -4.24
C SER A 165 18.61 30.07 -3.00
N GLU A 166 17.83 31.09 -2.67
CA GLU A 166 16.89 31.04 -1.53
C GLU A 166 15.79 29.99 -1.78
N CYS A 167 15.29 29.88 -3.00
CA CYS A 167 14.30 28.85 -3.37
C CYS A 167 14.88 27.44 -3.20
N LEU A 168 16.12 27.22 -3.61
CA LEU A 168 16.78 25.93 -3.43
C LEU A 168 16.98 25.61 -1.96
N ASN A 169 17.44 26.55 -1.15
CA ASN A 169 17.62 26.38 0.29
C ASN A 169 16.28 26.08 1.00
N PHE A 170 15.23 26.84 0.64
CA PHE A 170 13.90 26.60 1.17
C PHE A 170 13.39 25.18 0.81
N TYR A 171 13.52 24.79 -0.45
CA TYR A 171 13.15 23.47 -0.94
C TYR A 171 13.92 22.35 -0.22
N GLN A 172 15.21 22.51 -0.01
CA GLN A 172 16.03 21.52 0.70
C GLN A 172 15.64 21.36 2.17
N GLN A 173 15.15 22.42 2.82
CA GLN A 173 14.79 22.40 4.23
C GLN A 173 13.34 22.03 4.48
N TYR A 174 12.43 22.56 3.67
CA TYR A 174 10.98 22.48 3.91
C TYR A 174 10.23 21.65 2.85
N GLY A 175 10.84 21.34 1.73
CA GLY A 175 10.22 20.70 0.58
C GLY A 175 9.51 21.67 -0.36
N ASP A 176 8.67 21.14 -1.21
CA ASP A 176 7.82 21.90 -2.14
C ASP A 176 6.40 22.12 -1.63
N SER A 177 6.01 21.37 -0.62
CA SER A 177 4.64 21.27 -0.12
C SER A 177 4.61 21.09 1.39
N PHE A 178 3.43 21.17 1.96
CA PHE A 178 3.15 20.82 3.36
C PHE A 178 1.92 19.93 3.45
N VAL A 179 1.84 19.11 4.49
CA VAL A 179 0.67 18.24 4.74
C VAL A 179 -0.52 19.10 5.14
N SER A 180 -1.50 19.19 4.25
CA SER A 180 -2.69 20.02 4.42
C SER A 180 -3.92 19.25 4.90
N GLU A 181 -3.94 17.95 4.70
CA GLU A 181 -5.01 17.06 5.16
C GLU A 181 -4.39 15.76 5.67
N LEU A 182 -4.97 15.20 6.72
CA LEU A 182 -4.46 14.03 7.40
C LEU A 182 -5.61 13.15 7.86
N THR A 183 -5.53 11.86 7.55
CA THR A 183 -6.45 10.86 8.05
C THR A 183 -5.69 9.83 8.87
N GLU A 184 -6.12 9.65 10.12
CA GLU A 184 -5.57 8.66 11.02
C GLU A 184 -6.64 7.67 11.47
N GLY A 185 -6.20 6.47 11.78
CA GLY A 185 -7.09 5.44 12.25
C GLY A 185 -6.43 4.08 12.30
N ALA A 186 -7.21 3.04 12.02
CA ALA A 186 -6.74 1.68 11.90
C ALA A 186 -7.16 1.07 10.57
N GLU A 187 -6.30 0.22 10.03
CA GLU A 187 -6.59 -0.59 8.86
C GLU A 187 -6.18 -2.05 9.11
N TYR A 188 -7.02 -2.94 8.67
CA TYR A 188 -6.73 -4.36 8.59
C TYR A 188 -6.92 -4.84 7.17
N VAL A 189 -5.95 -5.56 6.67
CA VAL A 189 -6.05 -6.21 5.36
C VAL A 189 -5.53 -7.63 5.44
N ALA A 190 -6.26 -8.57 4.86
CA ALA A 190 -5.80 -9.92 4.60
C ALA A 190 -5.95 -10.21 3.11
N VAL A 191 -4.91 -10.78 2.51
CA VAL A 191 -4.87 -11.12 1.09
C VAL A 191 -4.59 -12.60 0.95
N PHE A 192 -5.54 -13.34 0.40
CA PHE A 192 -5.36 -14.73 -0.01
C PHE A 192 -4.90 -14.72 -1.47
N VAL A 193 -3.72 -15.24 -1.75
CA VAL A 193 -3.16 -15.32 -3.10
C VAL A 193 -3.10 -16.77 -3.55
N PHE A 194 -3.94 -17.13 -4.48
CA PHE A 194 -3.97 -18.44 -5.11
C PHE A 194 -3.14 -18.40 -6.40
N SER A 195 -2.05 -19.17 -6.42
CA SER A 195 -1.14 -19.26 -7.57
C SER A 195 -1.58 -20.38 -8.51
N CYS A 196 -2.35 -20.03 -9.54
CA CYS A 196 -2.77 -20.98 -10.57
C CYS A 196 -1.67 -21.18 -11.61
N GLN A 197 -1.55 -22.40 -12.12
CA GLN A 197 -0.55 -22.72 -13.15
C GLN A 197 -1.06 -22.37 -14.55
N THR A 198 -2.35 -22.48 -14.77
CA THR A 198 -2.98 -22.25 -16.08
C THR A 198 -4.13 -21.25 -15.96
N LYS A 199 -4.53 -20.67 -17.10
CA LYS A 199 -5.75 -19.85 -17.20
C LYS A 199 -7.01 -20.67 -16.94
N GLU A 200 -6.98 -21.95 -17.21
CA GLU A 200 -8.11 -22.86 -16.97
C GLU A 200 -8.29 -23.12 -15.48
N ASP A 201 -7.20 -23.38 -14.75
CA ASP A 201 -7.23 -23.48 -13.27
C ASP A 201 -7.74 -22.18 -12.64
N GLN A 202 -7.28 -21.04 -13.14
CA GLN A 202 -7.72 -19.72 -12.71
C GLN A 202 -9.25 -19.55 -12.90
N ARG A 203 -9.79 -19.87 -14.07
CA ARG A 203 -11.23 -19.78 -14.35
C ARG A 203 -12.04 -20.73 -13.48
N SER A 204 -11.56 -21.94 -13.27
CA SER A 204 -12.21 -22.94 -12.41
C SER A 204 -12.27 -22.45 -10.96
N LEU A 205 -11.17 -21.90 -10.44
CA LEU A 205 -11.12 -21.33 -9.10
C LEU A 205 -12.02 -20.09 -8.97
N GLN A 206 -12.03 -19.22 -9.98
CA GLN A 206 -12.92 -18.07 -10.04
C GLN A 206 -14.39 -18.50 -9.94
N ALA A 207 -14.80 -19.48 -10.74
CA ALA A 207 -16.16 -19.98 -10.74
C ALA A 207 -16.55 -20.55 -9.38
N ALA A 208 -15.66 -21.31 -8.73
CA ALA A 208 -15.88 -21.88 -7.41
C ALA A 208 -16.04 -20.79 -6.34
N LEU A 209 -15.14 -19.80 -6.30
CA LEU A 209 -15.22 -18.69 -5.35
C LEU A 209 -16.50 -17.84 -5.57
N THR A 210 -16.81 -17.50 -6.82
CA THR A 210 -17.97 -16.67 -7.14
C THR A 210 -19.29 -17.39 -6.84
N ALA A 211 -19.35 -18.70 -7.00
CA ALA A 211 -20.55 -19.48 -6.66
C ALA A 211 -20.84 -19.51 -5.16
N GLN A 212 -19.79 -19.48 -4.33
CA GLN A 212 -19.90 -19.57 -2.87
C GLN A 212 -20.02 -18.21 -2.20
N VAL A 213 -19.38 -17.20 -2.77
CA VAL A 213 -19.35 -15.85 -2.25
C VAL A 213 -20.07 -14.92 -3.21
N THR A 214 -21.32 -14.59 -2.91
CA THR A 214 -22.05 -13.57 -3.67
C THR A 214 -21.31 -12.25 -3.50
N VAL A 215 -20.69 -11.76 -4.58
CA VAL A 215 -19.93 -10.51 -4.59
C VAL A 215 -20.92 -9.34 -4.49
N ASN A 216 -21.23 -8.93 -3.28
CA ASN A 216 -21.81 -7.62 -3.04
C ASN A 216 -20.67 -6.70 -2.62
N VAL A 217 -20.36 -5.74 -3.47
CA VAL A 217 -19.54 -4.60 -3.08
C VAL A 217 -20.38 -3.80 -2.09
N CYS A 218 -20.25 -4.16 -0.81
CA CYS A 218 -20.94 -3.49 0.28
C CYS A 218 -19.90 -2.65 1.01
N ASP A 219 -20.29 -1.46 1.44
CA ASP A 219 -19.45 -0.60 2.27
C ASP A 219 -19.18 -1.20 3.66
N HIS A 220 -19.79 -2.35 3.97
CA HIS A 220 -19.66 -3.01 5.25
C HIS A 220 -19.89 -4.53 5.18
N ILE A 221 -19.02 -5.34 5.77
CA ILE A 221 -19.20 -6.78 5.92
C ILE A 221 -20.20 -7.04 7.04
N SER A 222 -21.46 -7.29 6.67
CA SER A 222 -22.50 -7.68 7.63
C SER A 222 -22.18 -9.04 8.28
N PRO A 223 -22.78 -9.36 9.45
CA PRO A 223 -22.58 -10.67 10.08
C PRO A 223 -22.93 -11.85 9.16
N THR A 224 -24.04 -11.74 8.40
CA THR A 224 -24.46 -12.78 7.42
C THR A 224 -23.47 -12.91 6.28
N LEU A 225 -23.02 -11.78 5.72
CA LEU A 225 -22.01 -11.78 4.66
C LEU A 225 -20.69 -12.33 5.15
N GLY A 226 -20.27 -11.99 6.38
CA GLY A 226 -19.07 -12.53 7.02
C GLY A 226 -19.12 -14.05 7.20
N ALA A 227 -20.26 -14.60 7.62
CA ALA A 227 -20.45 -16.04 7.73
C ALA A 227 -20.37 -16.75 6.37
N ASN A 228 -21.01 -16.19 5.34
CA ASN A 228 -20.95 -16.73 3.97
C ASN A 228 -19.53 -16.64 3.39
N LEU A 229 -18.84 -15.54 3.60
CA LEU A 229 -17.44 -15.35 3.19
C LEU A 229 -16.52 -16.38 3.87
N THR A 230 -16.67 -16.56 5.19
CA THR A 230 -15.94 -17.57 5.95
C THR A 230 -16.16 -18.97 5.40
N ALA A 231 -17.41 -19.35 5.17
CA ALA A 231 -17.75 -20.67 4.62
C ALA A 231 -17.16 -20.86 3.21
N GLY A 232 -17.32 -19.88 2.33
CA GLY A 232 -16.85 -19.93 0.94
C GLY A 232 -15.33 -20.03 0.83
N ILE A 233 -14.59 -19.20 1.55
CA ILE A 233 -13.12 -19.26 1.56
C ILE A 233 -12.64 -20.57 2.19
N THR A 234 -13.25 -21.01 3.30
CA THR A 234 -12.90 -22.25 3.96
C THR A 234 -13.09 -23.46 3.04
N GLU A 235 -14.23 -23.54 2.37
CA GLU A 235 -14.52 -24.60 1.41
C GLU A 235 -13.53 -24.58 0.23
N THR A 236 -13.25 -23.40 -0.31
CA THR A 236 -12.27 -23.26 -1.38
C THR A 236 -10.88 -23.72 -0.95
N LEU A 237 -10.40 -23.32 0.22
CA LEU A 237 -9.11 -23.74 0.77
C LEU A 237 -9.04 -25.24 1.02
N ASN A 238 -10.13 -25.89 1.43
CA ASN A 238 -10.18 -27.33 1.65
C ASN A 238 -10.21 -28.14 0.36
N ASN A 239 -10.83 -27.61 -0.69
CA ASN A 239 -11.07 -28.33 -1.94
C ASN A 239 -10.06 -28.03 -3.04
N THR A 240 -9.25 -26.98 -2.89
CA THR A 240 -8.24 -26.60 -3.90
C THR A 240 -6.93 -27.37 -3.70
N THR A 241 -6.29 -27.74 -4.79
CA THR A 241 -4.91 -28.21 -4.85
C THR A 241 -3.92 -27.09 -5.17
N VAL A 242 -4.44 -25.91 -5.47
CA VAL A 242 -3.67 -24.72 -5.82
C VAL A 242 -2.97 -24.19 -4.56
N ARG A 243 -1.72 -23.77 -4.71
CA ARG A 243 -0.96 -23.16 -3.62
C ARG A 243 -1.62 -21.83 -3.22
N CYS A 244 -1.86 -21.65 -1.93
CA CYS A 244 -2.36 -20.40 -1.37
C CYS A 244 -1.35 -19.80 -0.41
N GLN A 245 -1.05 -18.50 -0.61
CA GLN A 245 -0.30 -17.68 0.34
C GLN A 245 -1.26 -16.68 0.98
N ILE A 246 -1.09 -16.40 2.26
CA ILE A 246 -1.94 -15.49 3.00
C ILE A 246 -1.06 -14.42 3.65
N TYR A 247 -1.33 -13.18 3.31
CA TYR A 247 -0.66 -12.00 3.81
C TYR A 247 -1.62 -11.21 4.67
N GLN A 248 -1.14 -10.67 5.79
CA GLN A 248 -1.92 -9.83 6.66
C GLN A 248 -1.15 -8.58 7.05
N SER A 249 -1.87 -7.49 7.23
CA SER A 249 -1.35 -6.26 7.84
C SER A 249 -2.41 -5.68 8.77
N LEU A 250 -2.01 -5.29 9.95
CA LEU A 250 -2.83 -4.56 10.91
C LEU A 250 -2.03 -3.35 11.38
N VAL A 251 -2.57 -2.17 11.16
CA VAL A 251 -1.99 -0.89 11.59
C VAL A 251 -3.03 -0.09 12.37
N GLY A 252 -2.59 0.72 13.31
CA GLY A 252 -3.46 1.59 14.08
C GLY A 252 -4.31 0.92 15.16
N SER A 253 -4.10 -0.38 15.40
CA SER A 253 -4.76 -1.16 16.44
C SER A 253 -3.75 -2.01 17.20
N ASN A 254 -3.97 -2.21 18.49
CA ASN A 254 -3.16 -3.10 19.34
C ASN A 254 -3.70 -4.54 19.38
N ALA A 255 -4.71 -4.86 18.58
CA ALA A 255 -5.19 -6.23 18.44
C ALA A 255 -4.09 -7.14 17.86
N SER A 256 -4.13 -8.42 18.20
CA SER A 256 -3.24 -9.40 17.62
C SER A 256 -3.73 -9.85 16.25
N LEU A 257 -2.80 -10.06 15.31
CA LEU A 257 -3.15 -10.70 14.04
C LEU A 257 -3.68 -12.12 14.26
N PRO A 258 -4.70 -12.55 13.49
CA PRO A 258 -5.13 -13.93 13.46
C PRO A 258 -3.96 -14.90 13.23
N THR A 259 -3.86 -15.91 14.07
CA THR A 259 -2.87 -17.00 13.96
C THR A 259 -3.55 -18.27 13.50
N PHE A 260 -2.79 -19.13 12.81
CA PHE A 260 -3.34 -20.36 12.27
C PHE A 260 -3.61 -21.37 13.39
N SER A 261 -4.82 -21.96 13.40
CA SER A 261 -5.20 -23.08 14.25
C SER A 261 -5.83 -24.20 13.42
N SER A 262 -6.86 -23.88 12.67
CA SER A 262 -7.48 -24.71 11.63
C SER A 262 -7.94 -23.80 10.50
N VAL A 263 -8.18 -24.32 9.31
CA VAL A 263 -8.59 -23.51 8.16
C VAL A 263 -9.84 -22.69 8.46
N SER A 264 -10.89 -23.35 8.97
CA SER A 264 -12.16 -22.68 9.26
C SER A 264 -12.04 -21.63 10.36
N GLN A 265 -11.34 -21.94 11.44
CA GLN A 265 -11.18 -21.00 12.55
C GLN A 265 -10.29 -19.82 12.14
N PHE A 266 -9.25 -20.07 11.36
CA PHE A 266 -8.36 -19.02 10.89
C PHE A 266 -9.08 -18.04 9.96
N VAL A 267 -9.85 -18.54 8.98
CA VAL A 267 -10.66 -17.70 8.09
C VAL A 267 -11.73 -16.94 8.89
N ALA A 268 -12.39 -17.59 9.84
CA ALA A 268 -13.36 -16.92 10.73
C ALA A 268 -12.72 -15.80 11.53
N ASN A 269 -11.50 -16.00 12.04
CA ASN A 269 -10.76 -14.98 12.79
C ASN A 269 -10.35 -13.79 11.89
N ILE A 270 -9.97 -14.03 10.63
CA ILE A 270 -9.69 -12.97 9.65
C ILE A 270 -10.93 -12.12 9.42
N VAL A 271 -12.06 -12.73 9.13
CA VAL A 271 -13.33 -12.02 8.89
C VAL A 271 -13.78 -11.26 10.14
N SER A 272 -13.69 -11.89 11.32
CA SER A 272 -14.03 -11.25 12.59
C SER A 272 -13.13 -10.06 12.92
N THR A 273 -11.84 -10.15 12.61
CA THR A 273 -10.90 -9.01 12.79
C THR A 273 -11.30 -7.83 11.93
N ALA A 274 -11.69 -8.08 10.67
CA ALA A 274 -12.19 -7.02 9.78
C ALA A 274 -13.50 -6.40 10.29
N GLN A 275 -14.43 -7.23 10.79
CA GLN A 275 -15.73 -6.76 11.29
C GLN A 275 -15.63 -5.95 12.59
N ASN A 276 -14.65 -6.25 13.44
CA ASN A 276 -14.51 -5.69 14.79
C ASN A 276 -13.27 -4.78 14.94
N LEU A 277 -12.74 -4.29 13.83
CA LEU A 277 -11.59 -3.40 13.84
C LEU A 277 -11.88 -2.15 14.68
N ASN A 278 -10.93 -1.77 15.55
CA ASN A 278 -10.96 -0.52 16.25
C ASN A 278 -9.61 0.19 16.19
N ALA A 279 -9.63 1.55 16.19
CA ALA A 279 -8.46 2.41 16.07
C ALA A 279 -8.00 2.90 17.45
N ASN A 280 -7.54 2.00 18.32
CA ASN A 280 -7.09 2.35 19.68
C ASN A 280 -5.62 2.83 19.74
N THR A 281 -4.85 2.66 18.68
CA THR A 281 -3.51 3.22 18.50
C THR A 281 -3.39 3.82 17.08
N PRO A 282 -4.18 4.86 16.77
CA PRO A 282 -4.33 5.35 15.40
C PRO A 282 -3.00 5.75 14.79
N VAL A 283 -2.87 5.50 13.50
CA VAL A 283 -1.72 5.88 12.68
C VAL A 283 -2.19 6.65 11.45
N VAL A 284 -1.31 7.46 10.89
CA VAL A 284 -1.58 8.12 9.61
C VAL A 284 -1.59 7.07 8.51
N PHE A 285 -2.68 6.98 7.77
CA PHE A 285 -2.77 6.09 6.63
C PHE A 285 -3.08 6.79 5.30
N ASP A 286 -3.60 8.04 5.36
CA ASP A 286 -3.74 8.91 4.20
C ASP A 286 -3.41 10.35 4.56
N PHE A 287 -2.90 11.09 3.58
CA PHE A 287 -2.66 12.52 3.71
C PHE A 287 -2.72 13.20 2.33
N ALA A 288 -3.05 14.49 2.32
CA ALA A 288 -2.93 15.33 1.15
C ALA A 288 -1.92 16.46 1.43
N VAL A 289 -1.33 16.97 0.38
CA VAL A 289 -0.35 18.06 0.47
C VAL A 289 -0.79 19.27 -0.35
N THR A 290 -0.42 20.44 0.13
CA THR A 290 -0.61 21.71 -0.56
C THR A 290 0.73 22.39 -0.77
N GLY A 291 0.97 22.95 -1.95
CA GLY A 291 2.22 23.60 -2.27
C GLY A 291 2.42 24.91 -1.54
N TYR A 292 3.66 25.21 -1.17
CA TYR A 292 4.02 26.45 -0.46
C TYR A 292 3.75 27.71 -1.26
N GLU A 293 3.68 27.64 -2.61
CA GLU A 293 3.33 28.77 -3.46
C GLU A 293 2.00 29.42 -3.09
N THR A 294 1.08 28.66 -2.50
CA THR A 294 -0.21 29.18 -2.03
C THR A 294 -0.09 30.16 -0.85
N LEU A 295 1.05 30.11 -0.12
CA LEU A 295 1.31 30.95 1.06
C LEU A 295 2.15 32.18 0.75
N PHE A 296 2.80 32.25 -0.41
CA PHE A 296 3.75 33.32 -0.73
C PHE A 296 3.09 34.58 -1.26
N GLY A 297 1.82 34.53 -1.69
CA GLY A 297 1.05 35.68 -2.15
C GLY A 297 1.77 36.46 -3.25
N SER A 298 1.85 37.77 -3.08
CA SER A 298 2.54 38.65 -4.06
C SER A 298 4.07 38.52 -4.06
N SER A 299 4.65 37.83 -3.09
CA SER A 299 6.10 37.58 -3.03
C SER A 299 6.52 36.30 -3.76
N LEU A 300 5.59 35.60 -4.40
CA LEU A 300 5.88 34.38 -5.16
C LEU A 300 6.82 34.66 -6.32
N SER A 301 8.02 34.06 -6.26
CA SER A 301 9.06 34.25 -7.30
C SER A 301 8.89 33.29 -8.48
N ALA A 302 9.39 33.69 -9.65
CA ALA A 302 9.42 32.84 -10.84
C ALA A 302 10.19 31.55 -10.61
N SER A 303 11.23 31.56 -9.79
CA SER A 303 12.03 30.37 -9.42
C SER A 303 11.22 29.36 -8.63
N PHE A 304 10.36 29.83 -7.70
CA PHE A 304 9.50 28.90 -6.95
C PHE A 304 8.31 28.42 -7.81
N ILE A 305 7.79 29.25 -8.71
CA ILE A 305 6.79 28.82 -9.70
C ILE A 305 7.32 27.64 -10.54
N ASN A 306 8.60 27.65 -10.89
CA ASN A 306 9.21 26.53 -11.61
C ASN A 306 9.23 25.25 -10.77
N ILE A 307 9.49 25.35 -9.46
CA ILE A 307 9.40 24.19 -8.55
C ILE A 307 7.97 23.66 -8.52
N ALA A 308 6.98 24.51 -8.36
CA ALA A 308 5.57 24.13 -8.34
C ALA A 308 5.12 23.49 -9.67
N ASN A 309 5.52 24.07 -10.82
CA ASN A 309 5.21 23.54 -12.13
C ASN A 309 5.88 22.16 -12.35
N ASN A 310 7.13 22.01 -11.96
CA ASN A 310 7.84 20.72 -12.06
C ASN A 310 7.18 19.66 -11.19
N ARG A 311 6.76 20.02 -9.95
CA ARG A 311 5.97 19.12 -9.10
C ARG A 311 4.68 18.68 -9.81
N GLN A 312 3.93 19.62 -10.40
CA GLN A 312 2.68 19.30 -11.10
C GLN A 312 2.93 18.37 -12.30
N ILE A 313 3.94 18.65 -13.12
CA ILE A 313 4.34 17.78 -14.23
C ILE A 313 4.73 16.39 -13.71
N TYR A 314 5.46 16.34 -12.59
CA TYR A 314 5.84 15.08 -11.99
C TYR A 314 4.61 14.26 -11.56
N LEU A 315 3.68 14.86 -10.83
CA LEU A 315 2.48 14.20 -10.33
C LEU A 315 1.51 13.78 -11.45
N ASP A 316 1.31 14.65 -12.45
CA ASP A 316 0.30 14.43 -13.49
C ASP A 316 0.80 13.56 -14.66
N CYS A 317 2.09 13.57 -14.94
CA CYS A 317 2.64 12.94 -16.13
C CYS A 317 3.67 11.86 -15.81
N ILE A 318 4.68 12.17 -15.01
CA ILE A 318 5.83 11.28 -14.80
C ILE A 318 5.43 10.11 -13.91
N ALA A 319 4.79 10.36 -12.78
CA ALA A 319 4.40 9.34 -11.84
C ALA A 319 3.43 8.30 -12.44
N PRO A 320 2.34 8.70 -13.13
CA PRO A 320 1.46 7.76 -13.82
C PRO A 320 2.17 6.96 -14.91
N THR A 321 3.11 7.59 -15.63
CA THR A 321 3.91 6.92 -16.66
C THR A 321 4.84 5.86 -16.05
N LEU A 322 5.53 6.18 -14.96
CA LEU A 322 6.37 5.23 -14.23
C LEU A 322 5.54 4.04 -13.70
N THR A 323 4.33 4.32 -13.22
CA THR A 323 3.38 3.29 -12.79
C THR A 323 3.04 2.35 -13.94
N SER A 324 2.65 2.88 -15.10
CA SER A 324 2.31 2.11 -16.29
C SER A 324 3.49 1.28 -16.80
N LEU A 325 4.70 1.84 -16.80
CA LEU A 325 5.92 1.13 -17.16
C LEU A 325 6.26 0.01 -16.16
N GLY A 326 6.05 0.23 -14.88
CA GLY A 326 6.22 -0.78 -13.83
C GLY A 326 5.27 -1.97 -14.02
N HIS A 327 4.00 -1.71 -14.32
CA HIS A 327 3.03 -2.77 -14.65
C HIS A 327 3.46 -3.57 -15.88
N LEU A 328 3.90 -2.88 -16.92
CA LEU A 328 4.38 -3.51 -18.14
C LEU A 328 5.62 -4.38 -17.90
N ALA A 329 6.59 -3.86 -17.15
CA ALA A 329 7.80 -4.61 -16.77
C ALA A 329 7.45 -5.86 -15.95
N SER A 330 6.56 -5.77 -14.97
CA SER A 330 6.09 -6.92 -14.20
C SER A 330 5.39 -7.96 -15.06
N LYS A 331 4.60 -7.53 -16.02
CA LYS A 331 3.93 -8.41 -16.99
C LYS A 331 4.91 -9.14 -17.87
N TYR A 332 5.93 -8.44 -18.38
CA TYR A 332 7.00 -9.07 -19.16
C TYR A 332 7.83 -10.07 -18.34
N GLN A 333 8.19 -9.70 -17.12
CA GLN A 333 8.91 -10.60 -16.22
C GLN A 333 8.11 -11.88 -15.95
N TRP A 334 6.80 -11.74 -15.69
CA TRP A 334 5.94 -12.89 -15.52
C TRP A 334 5.87 -13.78 -16.76
N ILE A 335 5.68 -13.20 -17.97
CA ILE A 335 5.65 -13.95 -19.23
C ILE A 335 6.96 -14.74 -19.41
N THR A 336 8.11 -14.12 -19.16
CA THR A 336 9.43 -14.77 -19.28
C THR A 336 9.56 -15.91 -18.29
N THR A 337 9.16 -15.72 -17.04
CA THR A 337 9.21 -16.75 -16.00
C THR A 337 8.26 -17.90 -16.31
N ALA A 338 7.03 -17.60 -16.74
CA ALA A 338 6.04 -18.60 -17.11
C ALA A 338 6.48 -19.41 -18.33
N TYR A 339 7.09 -18.77 -19.33
CA TYR A 339 7.63 -19.43 -20.49
C TYR A 339 8.68 -20.49 -20.13
N GLN A 340 9.62 -20.13 -19.25
CA GLN A 340 10.65 -21.05 -18.76
C GLN A 340 10.09 -22.16 -17.87
N ALA A 341 9.17 -21.81 -16.96
CA ALA A 341 8.61 -22.75 -15.98
C ALA A 341 7.65 -23.77 -16.62
N TYR A 342 6.87 -23.34 -17.61
CA TYR A 342 5.80 -24.15 -18.22
C TYR A 342 6.20 -24.75 -19.56
N LYS A 343 7.46 -24.60 -19.99
CA LYS A 343 7.99 -25.14 -21.26
C LYS A 343 7.02 -24.86 -22.40
N TYR A 344 6.64 -23.64 -22.57
CA TYR A 344 5.71 -23.21 -23.62
C TYR A 344 6.29 -23.65 -24.96
N SER A 345 5.60 -24.56 -25.65
CA SER A 345 6.03 -25.09 -26.98
C SER A 345 5.52 -24.23 -28.14
N GLY A 346 5.08 -23.00 -27.86
CA GLY A 346 4.62 -22.07 -28.88
C GLY A 346 5.75 -21.44 -29.69
N ASP A 347 5.37 -20.70 -30.73
CA ASP A 347 6.29 -20.03 -31.64
C ASP A 347 7.29 -19.16 -30.88
N THR A 348 8.58 -19.42 -31.05
CA THR A 348 9.69 -18.72 -30.40
C THR A 348 10.19 -17.53 -31.20
N THR A 349 9.48 -17.12 -32.25
CA THR A 349 9.79 -15.94 -33.07
C THR A 349 9.26 -14.66 -32.47
N PHE A 350 9.82 -14.22 -31.31
CA PHE A 350 9.70 -12.88 -30.82
C PHE A 350 11.05 -12.19 -30.86
#